data_e441460e99daed8f5f738af8a4d79b48
#
_entry.id   e441460e99daed8f5f738af8a4d79b48
#
_cell.length_a   1.000
_cell.length_b   1.000
_cell.length_c   1.000
_cell.angle_alpha   90.00
_cell.angle_beta   90.00
_cell.angle_gamma   90.00
#
_symmetry.space_group_name_H-M   'P 1'
#
loop_
_entity.id
_entity.type
_entity.pdbx_description
1 polymer ?
#
loop_
_entity_poly.entity_id
_entity_poly.type
_entity_poly.pdbx_seq_one_letter_code
_entity_poly.pdbx_strand_id
1 'polypeptide(L)'
;MRRFFLGVLVGVALSIGTGVVAFLYIGSWLAVEDPLAKSDAIVAISGDTGARAETAIALWKQGYAPIIVFSGAAIDPESVSSAEIMRREALRQGVPESATLIEPASTTTEENATEVSKLMAQHKLRSAILITSPYHQRRAAIEFGRAFAPSGLGLRNYPARDPEWNALLWWRREPLRSRTLLELAKLGAVFLSERK
;
A
#
# COMPACT_ATOMS: atom_id res chain seq x y z
N MET A 1 -20.69 -48.41 5.97
CA MET A 1 -20.01 -47.67 7.04
C MET A 1 -18.56 -47.27 6.67
N ARG A 2 -17.64 -48.19 6.34
CA ARG A 2 -16.24 -47.87 6.04
C ARG A 2 -16.03 -46.84 4.90
N ARG A 3 -16.77 -46.92 3.82
CA ARG A 3 -16.72 -45.95 2.69
C ARG A 3 -17.25 -44.59 3.08
N PHE A 4 -18.24 -44.50 3.95
CA PHE A 4 -18.76 -43.24 4.48
C PHE A 4 -17.71 -42.52 5.35
N PHE A 5 -17.10 -43.24 6.30
CA PHE A 5 -16.04 -42.66 7.14
C PHE A 5 -14.83 -42.23 6.33
N LEU A 6 -14.46 -42.99 5.29
CA LEU A 6 -13.37 -42.60 4.40
C LEU A 6 -13.69 -41.31 3.65
N GLY A 7 -14.93 -41.16 3.14
CA GLY A 7 -15.38 -39.93 2.48
C GLY A 7 -15.35 -38.70 3.39
N VAL A 8 -15.77 -38.86 4.67
CA VAL A 8 -15.71 -37.81 5.68
C VAL A 8 -14.25 -37.41 5.96
N LEU A 9 -13.34 -38.37 6.16
CA LEU A 9 -11.93 -38.10 6.41
C LEU A 9 -11.27 -37.37 5.24
N VAL A 10 -11.55 -37.76 4.00
CA VAL A 10 -11.06 -37.10 2.80
C VAL A 10 -11.61 -35.65 2.71
N GLY A 11 -12.90 -35.47 2.98
CA GLY A 11 -13.52 -34.14 3.00
C GLY A 11 -12.88 -33.19 4.02
N VAL A 12 -12.67 -33.68 5.24
CA VAL A 12 -11.96 -32.93 6.30
C VAL A 12 -10.52 -32.59 5.90
N ALA A 13 -9.79 -33.57 5.38
CA ALA A 13 -8.41 -33.35 4.93
C ALA A 13 -8.32 -32.28 3.81
N LEU A 14 -9.21 -32.35 2.83
CA LEU A 14 -9.30 -31.34 1.76
C LEU A 14 -9.64 -29.95 2.31
N SER A 15 -10.60 -29.86 3.25
CA SER A 15 -10.97 -28.58 3.86
C SER A 15 -9.81 -27.94 4.63
N ILE A 16 -9.06 -28.74 5.41
CA ILE A 16 -7.89 -28.28 6.13
C ILE A 16 -6.82 -27.84 5.12
N GLY A 17 -6.53 -28.64 4.09
CA GLY A 17 -5.55 -28.30 3.05
C GLY A 17 -5.89 -26.98 2.37
N THR A 18 -7.13 -26.80 1.97
CA THR A 18 -7.61 -25.54 1.34
C THR A 18 -7.47 -24.36 2.33
N GLY A 19 -7.83 -24.54 3.59
CA GLY A 19 -7.66 -23.49 4.61
C GLY A 19 -6.20 -23.07 4.81
N VAL A 20 -5.29 -24.04 4.86
CA VAL A 20 -3.84 -23.76 4.97
C VAL A 20 -3.33 -23.01 3.74
N VAL A 21 -3.68 -23.44 2.53
CA VAL A 21 -3.30 -22.76 1.30
C VAL A 21 -3.84 -21.32 1.28
N ALA A 22 -5.10 -21.12 1.60
CA ALA A 22 -5.72 -19.79 1.68
C ALA A 22 -4.99 -18.91 2.70
N PHE A 23 -4.69 -19.42 3.88
CA PHE A 23 -3.96 -18.71 4.92
C PHE A 23 -2.56 -18.28 4.47
N LEU A 24 -1.81 -19.16 3.84
CA LEU A 24 -0.47 -18.85 3.32
C LEU A 24 -0.52 -17.83 2.18
N TYR A 25 -1.59 -17.85 1.38
CA TYR A 25 -1.77 -16.95 0.25
C TYR A 25 -2.14 -15.51 0.65
N ILE A 26 -2.61 -15.27 1.88
CA ILE A 26 -3.03 -13.94 2.37
C ILE A 26 -1.97 -12.86 2.11
N GLY A 27 -0.72 -13.11 2.43
CA GLY A 27 0.35 -12.13 2.25
C GLY A 27 0.57 -11.75 0.78
N SER A 28 0.54 -12.72 -0.13
CA SER A 28 0.64 -12.47 -1.57
C SER A 28 -0.60 -11.75 -2.10
N TRP A 29 -1.78 -12.10 -1.59
CA TRP A 29 -3.04 -11.45 -1.96
C TRP A 29 -3.08 -9.99 -1.54
N LEU A 30 -2.51 -9.62 -0.37
CA LEU A 30 -2.43 -8.24 0.10
C LEU A 30 -1.45 -7.39 -0.71
N ALA A 31 -0.32 -7.96 -1.12
CA ALA A 31 0.75 -7.28 -1.83
C ALA A 31 0.44 -7.14 -3.33
N VAL A 32 -0.56 -6.33 -3.67
CA VAL A 32 -0.91 -6.04 -5.08
C VAL A 32 0.26 -5.35 -5.75
N GLU A 33 0.71 -5.90 -6.88
CA GLU A 33 1.79 -5.35 -7.68
C GLU A 33 1.40 -5.35 -9.16
N ASP A 34 1.49 -4.19 -9.80
CA ASP A 34 1.28 -4.03 -11.24
C ASP A 34 2.65 -3.99 -11.97
N PRO A 35 2.71 -4.35 -13.25
CA PRO A 35 3.91 -4.15 -14.05
C PRO A 35 4.33 -2.67 -14.03
N LEU A 36 5.61 -2.40 -13.70
CA LEU A 36 6.14 -1.05 -13.70
C LEU A 36 6.10 -0.43 -15.10
N ALA A 37 5.61 0.79 -15.17
CA ALA A 37 5.69 1.64 -16.34
C ALA A 37 5.88 3.10 -15.90
N LYS A 38 6.42 3.92 -16.77
CA LYS A 38 6.58 5.35 -16.51
C LYS A 38 5.23 5.99 -16.18
N SER A 39 5.23 6.85 -15.19
CA SER A 39 4.08 7.60 -14.70
C SER A 39 4.49 9.05 -14.45
N ASP A 40 3.52 9.94 -14.22
CA ASP A 40 3.81 11.36 -13.95
C ASP A 40 4.30 11.56 -12.50
N ALA A 41 3.85 10.71 -11.57
CA ALA A 41 4.26 10.77 -10.19
C ALA A 41 4.51 9.39 -9.58
N ILE A 42 5.32 9.36 -8.53
CA ILE A 42 5.41 8.28 -7.56
C ILE A 42 4.77 8.82 -6.27
N VAL A 43 3.79 8.11 -5.72
CA VAL A 43 3.08 8.50 -4.51
C VAL A 43 3.47 7.55 -3.37
N ALA A 44 4.12 8.06 -2.35
CA ALA A 44 4.45 7.30 -1.14
C ALA A 44 3.63 7.83 0.04
N ILE A 45 2.80 6.96 0.63
CA ILE A 45 1.99 7.30 1.81
C ILE A 45 2.67 6.85 3.09
N SER A 46 2.49 7.62 4.16
CA SER A 46 3.13 7.39 5.47
C SER A 46 2.65 6.11 6.17
N GLY A 47 3.36 5.71 7.21
CA GLY A 47 2.94 4.63 8.13
C GLY A 47 3.90 3.45 8.24
N ASP A 48 5.17 3.62 7.88
CA ASP A 48 6.23 2.63 8.12
C ASP A 48 7.53 3.29 8.61
N THR A 49 8.58 2.50 8.70
CA THR A 49 9.91 2.92 9.19
C THR A 49 10.84 3.44 8.09
N GLY A 50 10.34 3.73 6.87
CA GLY A 50 11.14 4.32 5.80
C GLY A 50 11.16 3.55 4.49
N ALA A 51 10.83 2.26 4.46
CA ALA A 51 10.88 1.43 3.26
C ALA A 51 10.06 2.00 2.08
N ARG A 52 8.95 2.69 2.37
CA ARG A 52 8.11 3.34 1.36
C ARG A 52 8.82 4.52 0.70
N ALA A 53 9.44 5.39 1.52
CA ALA A 53 10.22 6.52 1.02
C ALA A 53 11.44 6.02 0.21
N GLU A 54 12.18 5.04 0.72
CA GLU A 54 13.33 4.45 0.04
C GLU A 54 12.95 3.84 -1.30
N THR A 55 11.83 3.11 -1.36
CA THR A 55 11.33 2.54 -2.60
C THR A 55 10.93 3.63 -3.60
N ALA A 56 10.27 4.69 -3.14
CA ALA A 56 9.91 5.84 -3.98
C ALA A 56 11.14 6.53 -4.57
N ILE A 57 12.14 6.79 -3.74
CA ILE A 57 13.41 7.40 -4.15
C ILE A 57 14.15 6.51 -5.16
N ALA A 58 14.18 5.20 -4.93
CA ALA A 58 14.81 4.25 -5.84
C ALA A 58 14.13 4.25 -7.23
N LEU A 59 12.81 4.26 -7.29
CA LEU A 59 12.06 4.33 -8.55
C LEU A 59 12.25 5.68 -9.26
N TRP A 60 12.31 6.78 -8.51
CA TRP A 60 12.61 8.10 -9.06
C TRP A 60 14.01 8.12 -9.70
N LYS A 61 15.04 7.62 -9.01
CA LYS A 61 16.41 7.50 -9.54
C LYS A 61 16.49 6.64 -10.81
N GLN A 62 15.60 5.66 -10.95
CA GLN A 62 15.46 4.82 -12.14
C GLN A 62 14.65 5.50 -13.26
N GLY A 63 14.12 6.70 -13.04
CA GLY A 63 13.40 7.48 -14.05
C GLY A 63 11.97 7.01 -14.33
N TYR A 64 11.32 6.33 -13.36
CA TYR A 64 9.92 5.91 -13.51
C TYR A 64 8.93 7.06 -13.42
N ALA A 65 9.26 8.14 -12.72
CA ALA A 65 8.47 9.38 -12.73
C ALA A 65 9.38 10.59 -12.41
N PRO A 66 9.05 11.79 -12.90
CA PRO A 66 9.80 13.01 -12.60
C PRO A 66 9.49 13.57 -11.19
N ILE A 67 8.35 13.26 -10.61
CA ILE A 67 7.86 13.80 -9.34
C ILE A 67 7.63 12.68 -8.32
N ILE A 68 7.99 12.97 -7.05
CA ILE A 68 7.56 12.15 -5.91
C ILE A 68 6.57 12.97 -5.08
N VAL A 69 5.43 12.38 -4.75
CA VAL A 69 4.44 12.90 -3.82
C VAL A 69 4.54 12.13 -2.52
N PHE A 70 4.84 12.80 -1.42
CA PHE A 70 4.80 12.23 -0.09
C PHE A 70 3.52 12.69 0.62
N SER A 71 2.75 11.74 1.18
CA SER A 71 1.47 12.03 1.81
C SER A 71 1.38 11.42 3.21
N GLY A 72 0.88 12.21 4.16
CA GLY A 72 0.62 11.80 5.54
C GLY A 72 0.91 12.88 6.57
N ALA A 73 -0.01 13.04 7.51
CA ALA A 73 0.07 13.98 8.62
C ALA A 73 1.18 13.65 9.61
N ALA A 74 1.37 14.54 10.56
CA ALA A 74 2.15 14.31 11.76
C ALA A 74 1.52 13.22 12.64
N ILE A 75 2.35 12.38 13.25
CA ILE A 75 1.88 11.39 14.24
C ILE A 75 1.48 12.10 15.53
N ASP A 76 2.24 13.13 15.92
CA ASP A 76 2.00 14.01 17.04
C ASP A 76 1.71 15.42 16.48
N PRO A 77 0.63 16.10 16.92
CA PRO A 77 0.27 17.43 16.44
C PRO A 77 1.39 18.48 16.52
N GLU A 78 2.32 18.34 17.46
CA GLU A 78 3.46 19.26 17.62
C GLU A 78 4.69 18.83 16.78
N SER A 79 4.62 17.69 16.09
CA SER A 79 5.72 17.18 15.28
C SER A 79 5.58 17.58 13.81
N VAL A 80 6.67 17.40 13.07
CA VAL A 80 6.69 17.56 11.61
C VAL A 80 5.87 16.44 10.98
N SER A 81 5.14 16.74 9.89
CA SER A 81 4.34 15.72 9.17
C SER A 81 5.21 14.58 8.66
N SER A 82 4.63 13.39 8.61
CA SER A 82 5.28 12.22 8.04
C SER A 82 5.68 12.44 6.57
N ALA A 83 4.86 13.19 5.81
CA ALA A 83 5.18 13.59 4.44
C ALA A 83 6.46 14.41 4.37
N GLU A 84 6.64 15.38 5.27
CA GLU A 84 7.84 16.21 5.32
C GLU A 84 9.08 15.42 5.77
N ILE A 85 8.92 14.46 6.70
CA ILE A 85 10.01 13.56 7.10
C ILE A 85 10.51 12.76 5.90
N MET A 86 9.59 12.17 5.12
CA MET A 86 9.92 11.42 3.91
C MET A 86 10.56 12.32 2.84
N ARG A 87 10.09 13.56 2.67
CA ARG A 87 10.70 14.53 1.76
C ARG A 87 12.12 14.85 2.15
N ARG A 88 12.39 15.14 3.42
CA ARG A 88 13.75 15.41 3.92
C ARG A 88 14.69 14.24 3.64
N GLU A 89 14.24 13.02 3.77
CA GLU A 89 15.00 11.84 3.40
C GLU A 89 15.33 11.83 1.91
N ALA A 90 14.35 12.13 1.05
CA ALA A 90 14.55 12.21 -0.39
C ALA A 90 15.57 13.29 -0.78
N LEU A 91 15.47 14.49 -0.19
CA LEU A 91 16.42 15.58 -0.40
C LEU A 91 17.84 15.17 0.02
N ARG A 92 17.99 14.52 1.17
CA ARG A 92 19.28 14.01 1.66
C ARG A 92 19.89 12.98 0.70
N GLN A 93 19.06 12.22 0.00
CA GLN A 93 19.50 11.24 -1.00
C GLN A 93 19.66 11.82 -2.42
N GLY A 94 19.59 13.15 -2.58
CA GLY A 94 19.87 13.85 -3.83
C GLY A 94 18.66 14.04 -4.76
N VAL A 95 17.43 13.79 -4.30
CA VAL A 95 16.22 14.19 -5.03
C VAL A 95 16.07 15.71 -4.90
N PRO A 96 16.00 16.49 -5.98
CA PRO A 96 15.85 17.94 -5.87
C PRO A 96 14.47 18.32 -5.30
N GLU A 97 14.40 19.43 -4.59
CA GLU A 97 13.15 19.91 -3.98
C GLU A 97 12.05 20.10 -5.03
N SER A 98 12.41 20.58 -6.22
CA SER A 98 11.49 20.76 -7.36
C SER A 98 10.88 19.47 -7.89
N ALA A 99 11.44 18.30 -7.56
CA ALA A 99 10.91 16.99 -7.90
C ALA A 99 10.08 16.36 -6.76
N THR A 100 9.77 17.11 -5.69
CA THR A 100 9.00 16.61 -4.55
C THR A 100 7.78 17.48 -4.28
N LEU A 101 6.66 16.82 -4.01
CA LEU A 101 5.43 17.43 -3.49
C LEU A 101 5.08 16.79 -2.16
N ILE A 102 4.41 17.52 -1.27
CA ILE A 102 3.94 16.97 0.00
C ILE A 102 2.44 17.24 0.18
N GLU A 103 1.77 16.27 0.74
CA GLU A 103 0.42 16.37 1.30
C GLU A 103 0.53 16.06 2.79
N PRO A 104 0.54 17.10 3.68
CA PRO A 104 0.91 16.94 5.08
C PRO A 104 -0.26 16.79 6.05
N ALA A 105 -1.51 16.72 5.56
CA ALA A 105 -2.70 16.84 6.41
C ALA A 105 -3.44 15.53 6.64
N SER A 106 -3.32 14.55 5.75
CA SER A 106 -4.09 13.31 5.79
C SER A 106 -3.69 12.38 6.93
N THR A 107 -4.67 11.95 7.72
CA THR A 107 -4.53 11.03 8.86
C THR A 107 -5.02 9.62 8.54
N THR A 108 -5.80 9.46 7.48
CA THR A 108 -6.36 8.18 7.02
C THR A 108 -5.96 7.88 5.58
N THR A 109 -6.08 6.61 5.17
CA THR A 109 -5.78 6.22 3.77
C THR A 109 -6.77 6.81 2.77
N GLU A 110 -8.03 6.97 3.15
CA GLU A 110 -9.07 7.62 2.34
C GLU A 110 -8.74 9.10 2.14
N GLU A 111 -8.33 9.81 3.20
CA GLU A 111 -7.86 11.20 3.10
C GLU A 111 -6.62 11.31 2.21
N ASN A 112 -5.59 10.45 2.42
CA ASN A 112 -4.41 10.41 1.56
C ASN A 112 -4.83 10.30 0.07
N ALA A 113 -5.74 9.37 -0.25
CA ALA A 113 -6.18 9.15 -1.63
C ALA A 113 -6.89 10.39 -2.21
N THR A 114 -7.78 11.01 -1.42
CA THR A 114 -8.56 12.19 -1.82
C THR A 114 -7.66 13.41 -2.00
N GLU A 115 -6.81 13.71 -1.02
CA GLU A 115 -5.96 14.91 -1.06
C GLU A 115 -4.84 14.78 -2.10
N VAL A 116 -4.25 13.59 -2.27
CA VAL A 116 -3.30 13.34 -3.35
C VAL A 116 -3.97 13.47 -4.73
N SER A 117 -5.23 13.02 -4.91
CA SER A 117 -5.97 13.23 -6.16
C SER A 117 -6.10 14.71 -6.50
N LYS A 118 -6.45 15.55 -5.51
CA LYS A 118 -6.53 17.00 -5.67
C LYS A 118 -5.17 17.62 -6.03
N LEU A 119 -4.12 17.22 -5.30
CA LEU A 119 -2.76 17.70 -5.52
C LEU A 119 -2.26 17.34 -6.94
N MET A 120 -2.52 16.11 -7.38
CA MET A 120 -2.19 15.69 -8.74
C MET A 120 -2.92 16.53 -9.80
N ALA A 121 -4.21 16.80 -9.59
CA ALA A 121 -4.99 17.64 -10.50
C ALA A 121 -4.43 19.08 -10.57
N GLN A 122 -4.06 19.69 -9.44
CA GLN A 122 -3.44 21.02 -9.36
C GLN A 122 -2.13 21.09 -10.16
N HIS A 123 -1.34 20.02 -10.12
CA HIS A 123 -0.06 19.91 -10.81
C HIS A 123 -0.18 19.30 -12.22
N LYS A 124 -1.39 19.02 -12.71
CA LYS A 124 -1.67 18.42 -14.04
C LYS A 124 -1.02 17.04 -14.24
N LEU A 125 -0.79 16.30 -13.14
CA LEU A 125 -0.30 14.93 -13.16
C LEU A 125 -1.47 14.00 -13.44
N ARG A 126 -1.30 12.99 -14.30
CA ARG A 126 -2.38 12.13 -14.79
C ARG A 126 -2.21 10.66 -14.43
N SER A 127 -1.03 10.27 -13.94
CA SER A 127 -0.73 8.88 -13.58
C SER A 127 0.20 8.80 -12.39
N ALA A 128 -0.01 7.79 -11.53
CA ALA A 128 0.79 7.57 -10.33
C ALA A 128 1.19 6.12 -10.15
N ILE A 129 2.40 5.91 -9.59
CA ILE A 129 2.83 4.66 -8.99
C ILE A 129 2.63 4.79 -7.48
N LEU A 130 1.68 4.05 -6.93
CA LEU A 130 1.36 4.05 -5.49
C LEU A 130 2.27 3.10 -4.73
N ILE A 131 2.97 3.64 -3.74
CA ILE A 131 3.88 2.91 -2.87
C ILE A 131 3.36 2.92 -1.45
N THR A 132 3.15 1.74 -0.90
CA THR A 132 2.88 1.50 0.51
C THR A 132 3.42 0.13 0.93
N SER A 133 3.34 -0.21 2.22
CA SER A 133 3.80 -1.52 2.70
C SER A 133 3.00 -2.66 2.07
N PRO A 134 3.61 -3.83 1.79
CA PRO A 134 2.94 -4.93 1.11
C PRO A 134 1.63 -5.37 1.76
N TYR A 135 1.57 -5.44 3.10
CA TYR A 135 0.36 -5.79 3.84
C TYR A 135 -0.76 -4.75 3.69
N HIS A 136 -0.43 -3.51 3.37
CA HIS A 136 -1.37 -2.38 3.22
C HIS A 136 -1.77 -2.13 1.77
N GLN A 137 -1.04 -2.67 0.78
CA GLN A 137 -1.16 -2.30 -0.63
C GLN A 137 -2.57 -2.51 -1.17
N ARG A 138 -3.24 -3.62 -0.84
CA ARG A 138 -4.60 -3.89 -1.33
C ARG A 138 -5.63 -2.85 -0.88
N ARG A 139 -5.61 -2.45 0.40
CA ARG A 139 -6.55 -1.42 0.88
C ARG A 139 -6.23 -0.06 0.28
N ALA A 140 -4.97 0.31 0.20
CA ALA A 140 -4.57 1.55 -0.45
C ALA A 140 -4.96 1.56 -1.95
N ALA A 141 -4.79 0.45 -2.67
CA ALA A 141 -5.22 0.32 -4.06
C ALA A 141 -6.73 0.56 -4.26
N ILE A 142 -7.56 0.08 -3.34
CA ILE A 142 -9.01 0.30 -3.37
C ILE A 142 -9.33 1.78 -3.14
N GLU A 143 -8.80 2.39 -2.07
CA GLU A 143 -9.08 3.79 -1.72
C GLU A 143 -8.57 4.75 -2.80
N PHE A 144 -7.34 4.57 -3.28
CA PHE A 144 -6.78 5.38 -4.36
C PHE A 144 -7.51 5.16 -5.69
N GLY A 145 -7.90 3.92 -6.01
CA GLY A 145 -8.71 3.63 -7.19
C GLY A 145 -10.04 4.39 -7.19
N ARG A 146 -10.72 4.46 -6.04
CA ARG A 146 -11.95 5.22 -5.87
C ARG A 146 -11.74 6.73 -6.03
N ALA A 147 -10.72 7.28 -5.40
CA ALA A 147 -10.42 8.71 -5.45
C ALA A 147 -9.96 9.16 -6.84
N PHE A 148 -9.27 8.30 -7.58
CA PHE A 148 -8.70 8.61 -8.89
C PHE A 148 -9.70 8.44 -10.04
N ALA A 149 -10.64 7.49 -9.92
CA ALA A 149 -11.59 7.15 -10.97
C ALA A 149 -12.40 8.36 -11.49
N PRO A 150 -12.96 9.27 -10.66
CA PRO A 150 -13.74 10.41 -11.14
C PRO A 150 -12.94 11.38 -12.00
N SER A 151 -11.62 11.48 -11.77
CA SER A 151 -10.70 12.36 -12.50
C SER A 151 -9.97 11.65 -13.64
N GLY A 152 -10.22 10.37 -13.88
CA GLY A 152 -9.55 9.55 -14.90
C GLY A 152 -8.03 9.41 -14.68
N LEU A 153 -7.57 9.50 -13.42
CA LEU A 153 -6.15 9.34 -13.09
C LEU A 153 -5.74 7.88 -13.18
N GLY A 154 -4.61 7.61 -13.83
CA GLY A 154 -4.02 6.28 -13.90
C GLY A 154 -3.34 5.89 -12.59
N LEU A 155 -3.56 4.66 -12.13
CA LEU A 155 -2.98 4.10 -10.90
C LEU A 155 -2.21 2.83 -11.23
N ARG A 156 -0.98 2.71 -10.70
CA ARG A 156 -0.19 1.48 -10.67
C ARG A 156 0.23 1.20 -9.24
N ASN A 157 0.10 -0.03 -8.82
CA ASN A 157 0.45 -0.48 -7.49
C ASN A 157 1.86 -1.03 -7.48
N TYR A 158 2.68 -0.60 -6.53
CA TYR A 158 4.02 -1.13 -6.35
C TYR A 158 4.37 -1.19 -4.85
N PRO A 159 4.32 -2.37 -4.24
CA PRO A 159 4.61 -2.51 -2.82
C PRO A 159 6.03 -2.07 -2.49
N ALA A 160 6.21 -1.40 -1.36
CA ALA A 160 7.52 -1.05 -0.85
C ALA A 160 8.40 -2.29 -0.71
N ARG A 161 9.66 -2.15 -1.07
CA ARG A 161 10.67 -3.22 -0.94
C ARG A 161 11.14 -3.29 0.51
N ASP A 162 10.33 -3.92 1.34
CA ASP A 162 10.60 -4.14 2.75
C ASP A 162 11.33 -5.49 2.92
N PRO A 163 12.61 -5.50 3.36
CA PRO A 163 13.39 -6.73 3.51
C PRO A 163 12.83 -7.66 4.59
N GLU A 164 12.04 -7.14 5.52
CA GLU A 164 11.40 -7.96 6.56
C GLU A 164 10.14 -8.66 6.08
N TRP A 165 9.53 -8.19 4.97
CA TRP A 165 8.32 -8.78 4.44
C TRP A 165 8.59 -10.08 3.69
N ASN A 166 7.88 -11.12 4.10
CA ASN A 166 7.78 -12.37 3.35
C ASN A 166 6.31 -12.76 3.22
N ALA A 167 5.81 -12.78 2.01
CA ALA A 167 4.39 -13.00 1.72
C ALA A 167 3.85 -14.37 2.19
N LEU A 168 4.69 -15.42 2.23
CA LEU A 168 4.30 -16.75 2.70
C LEU A 168 4.49 -16.92 4.21
N LEU A 169 5.31 -16.07 4.83
CA LEU A 169 5.69 -16.15 6.23
C LEU A 169 5.25 -14.91 7.03
N TRP A 170 4.29 -14.13 6.50
CA TRP A 170 3.77 -12.89 7.08
C TRP A 170 3.36 -13.04 8.56
N TRP A 171 2.93 -14.22 8.94
CA TRP A 171 2.42 -14.55 10.26
C TRP A 171 3.51 -14.88 11.29
N ARG A 172 4.78 -15.09 10.87
CA ARG A 172 5.85 -15.57 11.75
C ARG A 172 6.47 -14.51 12.65
N ARG A 173 6.46 -13.24 12.23
CA ARG A 173 7.18 -12.16 12.92
C ARG A 173 6.24 -11.03 13.33
N GLU A 174 6.46 -10.49 14.53
CA GLU A 174 5.96 -9.19 14.94
C GLU A 174 6.94 -8.08 14.48
N PRO A 175 6.42 -6.89 14.13
CA PRO A 175 5.02 -6.46 14.15
C PRO A 175 4.23 -6.76 12.85
N LEU A 176 4.80 -7.46 11.89
CA LEU A 176 4.18 -7.71 10.57
C LEU A 176 2.87 -8.51 10.70
N ARG A 177 2.84 -9.51 11.59
CA ARG A 177 1.64 -10.31 11.85
C ARG A 177 0.47 -9.45 12.33
N SER A 178 0.69 -8.65 13.37
CA SER A 178 -0.38 -7.78 13.93
C SER A 178 -0.83 -6.73 12.92
N ARG A 179 0.08 -6.12 12.16
CA ARG A 179 -0.23 -5.17 11.08
C ARG A 179 -1.07 -5.83 9.98
N THR A 180 -0.69 -7.03 9.55
CA THR A 180 -1.43 -7.78 8.53
C THR A 180 -2.84 -8.13 8.98
N LEU A 181 -3.01 -8.62 10.21
CA LEU A 181 -4.33 -8.92 10.78
C LEU A 181 -5.20 -7.66 10.89
N LEU A 182 -4.63 -6.54 11.30
CA LEU A 182 -5.32 -5.26 11.35
C LEU A 182 -5.77 -4.79 9.96
N GLU A 183 -4.93 -4.96 8.93
CA GLU A 183 -5.30 -4.59 7.56
C GLU A 183 -6.42 -5.49 7.00
N LEU A 184 -6.44 -6.78 7.33
CA LEU A 184 -7.55 -7.67 6.99
C LEU A 184 -8.87 -7.21 7.63
N ALA A 185 -8.83 -6.80 8.90
CA ALA A 185 -10.01 -6.26 9.59
C ALA A 185 -10.50 -4.96 8.94
N LYS A 186 -9.58 -4.02 8.63
CA LYS A 186 -9.90 -2.77 7.93
C LYS A 186 -10.48 -3.01 6.53
N LEU A 187 -9.92 -3.97 5.76
CA LEU A 187 -10.45 -4.36 4.46
C LEU A 187 -11.89 -4.89 4.59
N GLY A 188 -12.17 -5.70 5.61
CA GLY A 188 -13.54 -6.14 5.90
C GLY A 188 -14.50 -4.96 6.09
N ALA A 189 -14.10 -3.92 6.82
CA ALA A 189 -14.89 -2.71 7.01
C ALA A 189 -15.12 -1.94 5.69
N VAL A 190 -14.09 -1.82 4.85
CA VAL A 190 -14.18 -1.17 3.53
C VAL A 190 -15.21 -1.89 2.65
N PHE A 191 -15.20 -3.22 2.58
CA PHE A 191 -16.17 -3.99 1.80
C PHE A 191 -17.61 -3.94 2.37
N LEU A 192 -17.77 -3.80 3.69
CA LEU A 192 -19.08 -3.68 4.31
C LEU A 192 -19.69 -2.28 4.08
N SER A 193 -18.89 -1.23 4.00
CA SER A 193 -19.35 0.13 3.71
C SER A 193 -19.87 0.29 2.27
N GLU A 194 -19.40 -0.54 1.33
CA GLU A 194 -19.88 -0.56 -0.08
C GLU A 194 -21.31 -1.10 -0.27
N ARG A 195 -21.85 -1.78 0.74
CA ARG A 195 -23.19 -2.43 0.64
C ARG A 195 -24.33 -1.55 1.14
N LYS A 196 -24.02 -0.33 1.56
CA LYS A 196 -25.01 0.67 1.98
C LYS A 196 -25.16 1.78 0.96
#